data_42aada892cdf1f53c037192f241448b2
#
_entry.id   42aada892cdf1f53c037192f241448b2
#
_cell.length_a   1.000
_cell.length_b   1.000
_cell.length_c   1.000
_cell.angle_alpha   90.00
_cell.angle_beta   90.00
_cell.angle_gamma   90.00
#
_symmetry.space_group_name_H-M   'P 1'
#
loop_
_entity.id
_entity.type
_entity.pdbx_description
1 polymer ?
#
loop_
_entity_poly.entity_id
_entity_poly.type
_entity_poly.pdbx_seq_one_letter_code
_entity_poly.pdbx_strand_id
1 'polypeptide(L)'
;RELWRDDEVIAKPFDNRRLTEIFTTEAIEFVNTSKARPFFLYLPFTAPHFPVEAHPEWKDRSQFGVFGDVVEELDHRIGQLLDTLKEQHLEENTIVVFLSDNGPEPLTRESRADPFRGKKWSALEGGTRVPCLVRYPGSIKAGQESAALISAIDLLPTLAHACGIDLRKHSKGSPVIDGLNVWPTLRGKEGIPHARQDLLYWHGGDGFQAIRM
;
A
#
# COMPACT_ATOMS: atom_id res chain seq x y z
N ARG A 1 -17.29 2.82 18.85
CA ARG A 1 -16.68 2.83 17.51
C ARG A 1 -17.78 2.78 16.48
N GLU A 2 -17.64 3.57 15.41
CA GLU A 2 -18.64 3.70 14.34
C GLU A 2 -17.95 3.44 12.99
N LEU A 3 -18.64 2.78 12.08
CA LEU A 3 -18.26 2.64 10.69
C LEU A 3 -19.14 3.54 9.85
N TRP A 4 -18.52 4.35 9.03
CA TRP A 4 -19.19 5.35 8.21
C TRP A 4 -19.09 4.98 6.73
N ARG A 5 -20.15 5.26 5.99
CA ARG A 5 -20.14 5.35 4.53
C ARG A 5 -20.63 6.74 4.16
N ASP A 6 -19.77 7.54 3.55
CA ASP A 6 -19.96 8.96 3.34
C ASP A 6 -20.33 9.65 4.66
N ASP A 7 -21.50 10.24 4.79
CA ASP A 7 -21.98 10.93 5.97
C ASP A 7 -22.93 10.07 6.86
N GLU A 8 -23.06 8.78 6.55
CA GLU A 8 -23.97 7.88 7.27
C GLU A 8 -23.23 6.85 8.13
N VAL A 9 -23.67 6.65 9.36
CA VAL A 9 -23.20 5.56 10.23
C VAL A 9 -23.84 4.26 9.78
N ILE A 10 -23.06 3.35 9.20
CA ILE A 10 -23.56 2.04 8.72
C ILE A 10 -23.44 0.92 9.76
N ALA A 11 -22.60 1.09 10.78
CA ALA A 11 -22.52 0.15 11.91
C ALA A 11 -22.05 0.84 13.21
N LYS A 12 -22.72 0.49 14.34
CA LYS A 12 -22.41 0.99 15.69
C LYS A 12 -22.84 -0.01 16.78
N PRO A 13 -21.91 -0.67 17.48
CA PRO A 13 -20.48 -0.76 17.17
C PRO A 13 -20.25 -1.57 15.89
N PHE A 14 -19.12 -1.34 15.22
CA PHE A 14 -18.71 -2.23 14.14
C PHE A 14 -17.86 -3.40 14.68
N ASP A 15 -17.87 -4.50 13.96
CA ASP A 15 -17.03 -5.67 14.23
C ASP A 15 -15.71 -5.53 13.48
N ASN A 16 -14.61 -5.31 14.21
CA ASN A 16 -13.27 -5.14 13.65
C ASN A 16 -12.82 -6.35 12.81
N ARG A 17 -13.28 -7.55 13.16
CA ARG A 17 -12.94 -8.80 12.46
C ARG A 17 -13.46 -8.83 11.01
N ARG A 18 -14.45 -8.01 10.67
CA ARG A 18 -15.08 -7.97 9.36
C ARG A 18 -14.62 -6.82 8.47
N LEU A 19 -13.74 -5.95 8.95
CA LEU A 19 -13.35 -4.75 8.18
C LEU A 19 -12.65 -5.09 6.87
N THR A 20 -11.76 -6.09 6.86
CA THR A 20 -11.06 -6.53 5.64
C THR A 20 -12.05 -7.02 4.58
N GLU A 21 -13.04 -7.82 4.98
CA GLU A 21 -14.14 -8.26 4.12
C GLU A 21 -14.97 -7.08 3.58
N ILE A 22 -15.39 -6.19 4.46
CA ILE A 22 -16.23 -5.03 4.11
C ILE A 22 -15.51 -4.15 3.10
N PHE A 23 -14.26 -3.77 3.37
CA PHE A 23 -13.48 -2.90 2.49
C PHE A 23 -13.22 -3.55 1.12
N THR A 24 -12.99 -4.85 1.10
CA THR A 24 -12.80 -5.57 -0.17
C THR A 24 -14.09 -5.61 -0.97
N THR A 25 -15.23 -5.86 -0.33
CA THR A 25 -16.55 -5.88 -0.98
C THR A 25 -16.86 -4.51 -1.60
N GLU A 26 -16.66 -3.43 -0.87
CA GLU A 26 -16.85 -2.05 -1.37
C GLU A 26 -15.89 -1.74 -2.54
N ALA A 27 -14.63 -2.18 -2.44
CA ALA A 27 -13.64 -2.00 -3.52
C ALA A 27 -14.04 -2.74 -4.80
N ILE A 28 -14.52 -3.98 -4.69
CA ILE A 28 -15.01 -4.78 -5.83
C ILE A 28 -16.23 -4.13 -6.47
N GLU A 29 -17.19 -3.66 -5.65
CA GLU A 29 -18.36 -2.94 -6.15
C GLU A 29 -17.96 -1.65 -6.87
N PHE A 30 -17.02 -0.88 -6.29
CA PHE A 30 -16.48 0.33 -6.92
C PHE A 30 -15.85 0.02 -8.29
N VAL A 31 -15.03 -1.02 -8.40
CA VAL A 31 -14.42 -1.43 -9.69
C VAL A 31 -15.50 -1.78 -10.70
N ASN A 32 -16.48 -2.59 -10.31
CA ASN A 32 -17.58 -3.02 -11.19
C ASN A 32 -18.41 -1.85 -11.72
N THR A 33 -18.67 -0.84 -10.89
CA THR A 33 -19.47 0.33 -11.27
C THR A 33 -18.65 1.40 -12.01
N SER A 34 -17.33 1.43 -11.81
CA SER A 34 -16.44 2.43 -12.40
C SER A 34 -15.71 1.97 -13.68
N LYS A 35 -15.83 0.71 -14.07
CA LYS A 35 -15.05 0.09 -15.17
C LYS A 35 -15.14 0.77 -16.54
N ALA A 36 -16.18 1.56 -16.79
CA ALA A 36 -16.36 2.26 -18.07
C ALA A 36 -15.55 3.56 -18.19
N ARG A 37 -14.84 3.97 -17.13
CA ARG A 37 -14.06 5.23 -17.07
C ARG A 37 -12.79 5.05 -16.26
N PRO A 38 -11.77 5.90 -16.46
CA PRO A 38 -10.61 5.91 -15.57
C PRO A 38 -11.02 6.13 -14.12
N PHE A 39 -10.40 5.38 -13.21
CA PHE A 39 -10.64 5.52 -11.76
C PHE A 39 -9.34 5.51 -10.97
N PHE A 40 -9.41 6.03 -9.76
CA PHE A 40 -8.38 5.91 -8.74
C PHE A 40 -9.02 5.33 -7.48
N LEU A 41 -8.51 4.22 -6.99
CA LEU A 41 -8.94 3.57 -5.76
C LEU A 41 -7.79 3.62 -4.74
N TYR A 42 -8.04 4.25 -3.60
CA TYR A 42 -7.17 4.17 -2.42
C TYR A 42 -7.86 3.27 -1.38
N LEU A 43 -7.25 2.14 -1.09
CA LEU A 43 -7.82 1.09 -0.24
C LEU A 43 -6.89 0.83 0.97
N PRO A 44 -6.97 1.67 2.03
CA PRO A 44 -6.15 1.53 3.22
C PRO A 44 -6.75 0.50 4.17
N PHE A 45 -6.34 -0.75 4.03
CA PHE A 45 -6.74 -1.78 4.99
C PHE A 45 -6.26 -1.46 6.39
N THR A 46 -7.10 -1.73 7.41
CA THR A 46 -6.69 -1.63 8.81
C THR A 46 -5.86 -2.83 9.25
N ALA A 47 -6.04 -3.98 8.61
CA ALA A 47 -5.26 -5.18 8.85
C ALA A 47 -3.81 -5.01 8.32
N PRO A 48 -2.81 -5.58 9.00
CA PRO A 48 -2.84 -6.34 10.26
C PRO A 48 -2.58 -5.49 11.52
N HIS A 49 -3.01 -4.22 11.55
CA HIS A 49 -2.84 -3.33 12.71
C HIS A 49 -3.59 -3.83 13.95
N PHE A 50 -3.09 -3.48 15.11
CA PHE A 50 -3.69 -3.82 16.40
C PHE A 50 -5.04 -3.09 16.64
N PRO A 51 -6.07 -3.75 17.22
CA PRO A 51 -6.11 -5.12 17.71
C PRO A 51 -6.15 -6.14 16.57
N VAL A 52 -5.34 -7.21 16.69
CA VAL A 52 -5.27 -8.28 15.70
C VAL A 52 -6.40 -9.26 15.97
N GLU A 53 -7.44 -9.22 15.15
CA GLU A 53 -8.64 -10.03 15.30
C GLU A 53 -9.02 -10.65 13.95
N ALA A 54 -8.95 -11.97 13.87
CA ALA A 54 -9.27 -12.70 12.64
C ALA A 54 -10.78 -12.77 12.39
N HIS A 55 -11.17 -12.68 11.12
CA HIS A 55 -12.53 -13.01 10.70
C HIS A 55 -12.89 -14.42 11.13
N PRO A 56 -14.14 -14.70 11.58
CA PRO A 56 -14.53 -16.03 12.09
C PRO A 56 -14.20 -17.20 11.16
N GLU A 57 -14.28 -17.00 9.84
CA GLU A 57 -13.97 -18.03 8.85
C GLU A 57 -12.45 -18.28 8.69
N TRP A 58 -11.60 -17.34 9.14
CA TRP A 58 -10.14 -17.43 9.04
C TRP A 58 -9.48 -17.82 10.35
N LYS A 59 -10.25 -17.86 11.42
CA LYS A 59 -9.75 -18.20 12.74
C LYS A 59 -9.15 -19.61 12.79
N ASP A 60 -7.97 -19.72 13.41
CA ASP A 60 -7.24 -20.97 13.66
C ASP A 60 -6.82 -21.72 12.37
N ARG A 61 -6.68 -21.02 11.23
CA ARG A 61 -6.21 -21.60 9.96
C ARG A 61 -4.69 -21.56 9.83
N SER A 62 -4.08 -20.44 10.22
CA SER A 62 -2.65 -20.24 10.07
C SER A 62 -1.84 -20.90 11.17
N GLN A 63 -0.71 -21.51 10.82
CA GLN A 63 0.28 -21.98 11.78
C GLN A 63 0.98 -20.85 12.58
N PHE A 64 0.78 -19.59 12.16
CA PHE A 64 1.34 -18.40 12.79
C PHE A 64 0.34 -17.69 13.73
N GLY A 65 -0.71 -18.41 14.20
CA GLY A 65 -1.71 -17.90 15.11
C GLY A 65 -2.58 -16.79 14.49
N VAL A 66 -3.23 -15.99 15.33
CA VAL A 66 -4.19 -14.98 14.90
C VAL A 66 -3.60 -13.93 13.96
N PHE A 67 -2.31 -13.60 14.09
CA PHE A 67 -1.65 -12.68 13.15
C PHE A 67 -1.57 -13.29 11.75
N GLY A 68 -1.18 -14.55 11.67
CA GLY A 68 -1.17 -15.30 10.42
C GLY A 68 -2.56 -15.41 9.79
N ASP A 69 -3.59 -15.72 10.59
CA ASP A 69 -4.98 -15.78 10.12
C ASP A 69 -5.42 -14.48 9.45
N VAL A 70 -5.09 -13.32 10.07
CA VAL A 70 -5.42 -11.99 9.53
C VAL A 70 -4.65 -11.69 8.23
N VAL A 71 -3.37 -12.07 8.16
CA VAL A 71 -2.56 -11.86 6.94
C VAL A 71 -3.02 -12.76 5.80
N GLU A 72 -3.35 -14.01 6.07
CA GLU A 72 -3.90 -14.94 5.08
C GLU A 72 -5.28 -14.49 4.55
N GLU A 73 -6.15 -13.94 5.44
CA GLU A 73 -7.38 -13.30 5.00
C GLU A 73 -7.09 -12.12 4.08
N LEU A 74 -6.20 -11.22 4.48
CA LEU A 74 -5.85 -10.04 3.69
C LEU A 74 -5.35 -10.42 2.30
N ASP A 75 -4.45 -11.42 2.21
CA ASP A 75 -3.94 -11.93 0.94
C ASP A 75 -5.06 -12.49 0.06
N HIS A 76 -5.94 -13.32 0.63
CA HIS A 76 -7.11 -13.85 -0.07
C HIS A 76 -8.03 -12.74 -0.60
N ARG A 77 -8.33 -11.74 0.23
CA ARG A 77 -9.20 -10.62 -0.14
C ARG A 77 -8.60 -9.76 -1.25
N ILE A 78 -7.29 -9.54 -1.21
CA ILE A 78 -6.57 -8.86 -2.31
C ILE A 78 -6.64 -9.72 -3.58
N GLY A 79 -6.51 -11.03 -3.46
CA GLY A 79 -6.71 -11.97 -4.57
C GLY A 79 -8.08 -11.79 -5.24
N GLN A 80 -9.16 -11.69 -4.48
CA GLN A 80 -10.51 -11.46 -5.00
C GLN A 80 -10.61 -10.14 -5.80
N LEU A 81 -9.96 -9.06 -5.34
CA LEU A 81 -9.92 -7.80 -6.07
C LEU A 81 -9.13 -7.92 -7.39
N LEU A 82 -8.00 -8.65 -7.37
CA LEU A 82 -7.20 -8.89 -8.58
C LEU A 82 -7.96 -9.77 -9.59
N ASP A 83 -8.67 -10.78 -9.13
CA ASP A 83 -9.53 -11.61 -9.97
C ASP A 83 -10.66 -10.76 -10.60
N THR A 84 -11.27 -9.85 -9.84
CA THR A 84 -12.26 -8.90 -10.36
C THR A 84 -11.68 -8.04 -11.50
N LEU A 85 -10.48 -7.48 -11.32
CA LEU A 85 -9.81 -6.72 -12.39
C LEU A 85 -9.61 -7.56 -13.65
N LYS A 86 -9.25 -8.83 -13.49
CA LYS A 86 -9.07 -9.78 -14.60
C LYS A 86 -10.39 -10.11 -15.29
N GLU A 87 -11.43 -10.45 -14.53
CA GLU A 87 -12.77 -10.77 -15.05
C GLU A 87 -13.40 -9.60 -15.80
N GLN A 88 -13.12 -8.37 -15.36
CA GLN A 88 -13.56 -7.14 -16.02
C GLN A 88 -12.64 -6.70 -17.16
N HIS A 89 -11.60 -7.47 -17.51
CA HIS A 89 -10.59 -7.14 -18.54
C HIS A 89 -9.86 -5.81 -18.30
N LEU A 90 -9.67 -5.44 -17.03
CA LEU A 90 -9.01 -4.19 -16.63
C LEU A 90 -7.54 -4.38 -16.25
N GLU A 91 -7.07 -5.60 -16.03
CA GLU A 91 -5.75 -5.88 -15.45
C GLU A 91 -4.57 -5.32 -16.25
N GLU A 92 -4.67 -5.33 -17.60
CA GLU A 92 -3.62 -4.82 -18.49
C GLU A 92 -3.50 -3.29 -18.45
N ASN A 93 -4.54 -2.59 -18.01
CA ASN A 93 -4.60 -1.13 -17.98
C ASN A 93 -4.85 -0.58 -16.54
N THR A 94 -4.54 -1.37 -15.53
CA THR A 94 -4.63 -0.95 -14.12
C THR A 94 -3.29 -1.11 -13.43
N ILE A 95 -2.77 -0.01 -12.87
CA ILE A 95 -1.59 -0.04 -12.00
C ILE A 95 -2.08 -0.40 -10.60
N VAL A 96 -1.59 -1.53 -10.06
CA VAL A 96 -1.85 -1.94 -8.69
C VAL A 96 -0.57 -1.76 -7.87
N VAL A 97 -0.66 -1.03 -6.77
CA VAL A 97 0.42 -0.85 -5.80
C VAL A 97 -0.01 -1.43 -4.47
N PHE A 98 0.73 -2.41 -3.98
CA PHE A 98 0.61 -2.93 -2.62
C PHE A 98 1.79 -2.42 -1.80
N LEU A 99 1.49 -1.81 -0.67
CA LEU A 99 2.49 -1.15 0.17
C LEU A 99 2.07 -1.24 1.64
N SER A 100 3.02 -1.45 2.55
CA SER A 100 2.82 -1.19 3.97
C SER A 100 3.20 0.24 4.32
N ASP A 101 2.61 0.79 5.36
CA ASP A 101 2.88 2.16 5.84
C ASP A 101 4.13 2.25 6.74
N ASN A 102 4.43 1.19 7.48
CA ASN A 102 5.56 1.11 8.42
C ASN A 102 5.96 -0.34 8.71
N GLY A 103 7.08 -0.52 9.38
CA GLY A 103 7.55 -1.83 9.81
C GLY A 103 6.69 -2.45 10.92
N PRO A 104 7.04 -3.67 11.37
CA PRO A 104 6.23 -4.46 12.30
C PRO A 104 6.02 -3.78 13.65
N GLU A 105 4.82 -3.94 14.21
CA GLU A 105 4.46 -3.48 15.54
C GLU A 105 5.32 -4.17 16.62
N PRO A 106 5.98 -3.42 17.53
CA PRO A 106 6.84 -4.01 18.55
C PRO A 106 6.18 -5.04 19.45
N LEU A 107 4.88 -4.93 19.71
CA LEU A 107 4.13 -5.83 20.59
C LEU A 107 3.66 -7.11 19.89
N THR A 108 3.70 -7.19 18.58
CA THR A 108 3.34 -8.38 17.80
C THR A 108 4.58 -9.26 17.61
N ARG A 109 4.61 -10.43 18.27
CA ARG A 109 5.78 -11.34 18.24
C ARG A 109 5.96 -12.02 16.87
N GLU A 110 4.88 -12.31 16.19
CA GLU A 110 4.82 -12.99 14.90
C GLU A 110 5.26 -12.07 13.75
N SER A 111 5.12 -10.75 13.93
CA SER A 111 5.49 -9.76 12.94
C SER A 111 6.99 -9.47 13.00
N ARG A 112 7.69 -9.66 11.88
CA ARG A 112 9.14 -9.57 11.77
C ARG A 112 9.58 -8.65 10.64
N ALA A 113 10.79 -8.11 10.78
CA ALA A 113 11.46 -7.32 9.75
C ALA A 113 12.82 -7.91 9.34
N ASP A 114 13.07 -9.17 9.68
CA ASP A 114 14.37 -9.82 9.38
C ASP A 114 14.70 -9.72 7.88
N PRO A 115 15.96 -9.45 7.54
CA PRO A 115 17.13 -9.30 8.40
C PRO A 115 17.35 -7.88 8.98
N PHE A 116 16.38 -6.98 8.86
CA PHE A 116 16.53 -5.59 9.22
C PHE A 116 16.31 -5.38 10.72
N ARG A 117 17.16 -4.53 11.32
CA ARG A 117 17.04 -4.10 12.70
C ARG A 117 15.99 -2.99 12.82
N GLY A 118 15.27 -2.99 13.94
CA GLY A 118 14.24 -2.00 14.24
C GLY A 118 12.83 -2.51 13.91
N LYS A 119 11.85 -1.75 14.33
CA LYS A 119 10.41 -1.98 14.15
C LYS A 119 9.72 -0.63 14.01
N LYS A 120 8.40 -0.59 13.89
CA LYS A 120 7.57 0.63 13.96
C LYS A 120 8.10 1.59 15.04
N TRP A 121 8.04 2.89 14.80
CA TRP A 121 8.58 3.99 15.64
C TRP A 121 10.12 4.16 15.58
N SER A 122 10.79 3.46 14.70
CA SER A 122 12.24 3.53 14.55
C SER A 122 12.61 4.02 13.15
N ALA A 123 13.62 4.89 13.04
CA ALA A 123 14.23 5.28 11.76
C ALA A 123 15.17 4.20 11.18
N LEU A 124 15.32 3.05 11.84
CA LEU A 124 16.09 1.92 11.34
C LEU A 124 15.35 1.20 10.20
N GLU A 125 16.08 0.43 9.40
CA GLU A 125 15.55 -0.29 8.24
C GLU A 125 14.28 -1.11 8.54
N GLY A 126 14.25 -1.83 9.67
CA GLY A 126 13.10 -2.62 10.06
C GLY A 126 11.85 -1.81 10.42
N GLY A 127 11.99 -0.50 10.66
CA GLY A 127 10.87 0.40 10.93
C GLY A 127 10.35 1.11 9.68
N THR A 128 11.20 1.27 8.66
CA THR A 128 10.94 2.15 7.52
C THR A 128 10.98 1.45 6.17
N ARG A 129 11.73 0.35 6.05
CA ARG A 129 11.80 -0.44 4.82
C ARG A 129 10.68 -1.48 4.82
N VAL A 130 9.70 -1.24 4.01
CA VAL A 130 8.44 -2.00 3.96
C VAL A 130 8.29 -2.76 2.64
N PRO A 131 7.48 -3.83 2.59
CA PRO A 131 7.10 -4.47 1.34
C PRO A 131 6.44 -3.47 0.40
N CYS A 132 6.88 -3.47 -0.86
CA CYS A 132 6.26 -2.69 -1.93
C CYS A 132 6.23 -3.54 -3.20
N LEU A 133 5.05 -3.81 -3.71
CA LEU A 133 4.82 -4.56 -4.93
C LEU A 133 4.06 -3.69 -5.92
N VAL A 134 4.51 -3.65 -7.16
CA VAL A 134 3.84 -2.91 -8.22
C VAL A 134 3.54 -3.85 -9.37
N ARG A 135 2.27 -3.93 -9.75
CA ARG A 135 1.78 -4.73 -10.86
C ARG A 135 1.14 -3.84 -11.92
N TYR A 136 1.62 -3.94 -13.15
CA TYR A 136 1.03 -3.31 -14.33
C TYR A 136 1.43 -4.10 -15.57
N PRO A 137 0.72 -5.17 -15.92
CA PRO A 137 1.13 -6.10 -17.00
C PRO A 137 1.35 -5.39 -18.34
N GLY A 138 0.54 -4.40 -18.67
CA GLY A 138 0.69 -3.62 -19.89
C GLY A 138 2.00 -2.81 -20.01
N SER A 139 2.81 -2.68 -18.92
CA SER A 139 4.00 -1.82 -18.95
C SER A 139 5.17 -2.26 -18.07
N ILE A 140 4.93 -3.05 -17.03
CA ILE A 140 5.95 -3.54 -16.08
C ILE A 140 6.09 -5.04 -16.26
N LYS A 141 7.30 -5.49 -16.60
CA LYS A 141 7.61 -6.92 -16.77
C LYS A 141 7.50 -7.64 -15.41
N ALA A 142 6.86 -8.80 -15.40
CA ALA A 142 6.76 -9.63 -14.21
C ALA A 142 8.12 -10.15 -13.73
N GLY A 143 8.23 -10.40 -12.43
CA GLY A 143 9.41 -11.00 -11.80
C GLY A 143 10.62 -10.08 -11.70
N GLN A 144 10.44 -8.75 -11.84
CA GLN A 144 11.51 -7.79 -11.61
C GLN A 144 11.66 -7.49 -10.13
N GLU A 145 12.91 -7.33 -9.71
CA GLU A 145 13.27 -6.81 -8.39
C GLU A 145 14.12 -5.56 -8.55
N SER A 146 13.98 -4.61 -7.63
CA SER A 146 14.76 -3.38 -7.63
C SER A 146 15.27 -3.06 -6.22
N ALA A 147 16.55 -2.74 -6.11
CA ALA A 147 17.17 -2.21 -4.89
C ALA A 147 17.14 -0.68 -4.81
N ALA A 148 16.50 -0.01 -5.77
CA ALA A 148 16.41 1.44 -5.79
C ALA A 148 15.70 1.99 -4.55
N LEU A 149 16.20 3.11 -4.04
CA LEU A 149 15.54 3.84 -2.98
C LEU A 149 14.27 4.51 -3.52
N ILE A 150 13.12 4.09 -3.01
CA ILE A 150 11.81 4.64 -3.35
C ILE A 150 11.06 4.94 -2.04
N SER A 151 10.36 6.05 -1.99
CA SER A 151 9.55 6.44 -0.85
C SER A 151 8.07 6.55 -1.24
N ALA A 152 7.16 6.40 -0.28
CA ALA A 152 5.73 6.56 -0.52
C ALA A 152 5.37 7.94 -1.10
N ILE A 153 6.13 9.00 -0.80
CA ILE A 153 5.94 10.32 -1.39
C ILE A 153 6.20 10.35 -2.91
N ASP A 154 6.95 9.38 -3.44
CA ASP A 154 7.25 9.27 -4.87
C ASP A 154 6.07 8.69 -5.68
N LEU A 155 5.08 8.09 -5.00
CA LEU A 155 3.93 7.49 -5.67
C LEU A 155 3.09 8.53 -6.44
N LEU A 156 2.81 9.69 -5.83
CA LEU A 156 1.99 10.72 -6.48
C LEU A 156 2.59 11.17 -7.82
N PRO A 157 3.83 11.67 -7.91
CA PRO A 157 4.40 12.10 -9.19
C PRO A 157 4.62 10.94 -10.16
N THR A 158 4.87 9.74 -9.67
CA THR A 158 5.05 8.53 -10.50
C THR A 158 3.75 8.09 -11.14
N LEU A 159 2.67 7.96 -10.37
CA LEU A 159 1.35 7.56 -10.88
C LEU A 159 0.76 8.63 -11.80
N ALA A 160 0.90 9.92 -11.44
CA ALA A 160 0.49 11.01 -12.33
C ALA A 160 1.19 10.93 -13.68
N HIS A 161 2.52 10.72 -13.70
CA HIS A 161 3.26 10.54 -14.94
C HIS A 161 2.79 9.33 -15.74
N ALA A 162 2.60 8.18 -15.08
CA ALA A 162 2.13 6.96 -15.73
C ALA A 162 0.74 7.12 -16.38
N CYS A 163 -0.12 7.96 -15.77
CA CYS A 163 -1.45 8.31 -16.27
C CYS A 163 -1.46 9.50 -17.25
N GLY A 164 -0.30 10.06 -17.62
CA GLY A 164 -0.21 11.21 -18.51
C GLY A 164 -0.66 12.54 -17.91
N ILE A 165 -0.72 12.64 -16.59
CA ILE A 165 -1.14 13.84 -15.84
C ILE A 165 0.09 14.73 -15.58
N ASP A 166 0.05 15.98 -16.05
CA ASP A 166 1.07 16.99 -15.74
C ASP A 166 0.71 17.73 -14.42
N LEU A 167 1.32 17.31 -13.33
CA LEU A 167 1.08 17.91 -12.00
C LEU A 167 1.36 19.41 -11.96
N ARG A 168 2.29 19.94 -12.77
CA ARG A 168 2.62 21.38 -12.79
C ARG A 168 1.45 22.23 -13.27
N LYS A 169 0.59 21.66 -14.11
CA LYS A 169 -0.64 22.34 -14.59
C LYS A 169 -1.73 22.39 -13.52
N HIS A 170 -1.69 21.45 -12.59
CA HIS A 170 -2.72 21.29 -11.54
C HIS A 170 -2.28 21.83 -10.19
N SER A 171 -1.00 22.17 -10.02
CA SER A 171 -0.41 22.57 -8.74
C SER A 171 -0.26 24.09 -8.53
N LYS A 172 -0.88 24.92 -9.35
CA LYS A 172 -0.83 26.39 -9.15
C LYS A 172 -1.39 26.75 -7.78
N GLY A 173 -0.49 27.25 -6.89
CA GLY A 173 -0.83 27.58 -5.51
C GLY A 173 -0.85 26.42 -4.53
N SER A 174 -0.49 25.22 -4.96
CA SER A 174 -0.35 24.04 -4.10
C SER A 174 1.05 23.95 -3.46
N PRO A 175 1.20 23.22 -2.34
CA PRO A 175 2.50 22.93 -1.74
C PRO A 175 3.48 22.29 -2.74
N VAL A 176 4.75 22.46 -2.48
CA VAL A 176 5.82 21.76 -3.22
C VAL A 176 5.65 20.25 -3.06
N ILE A 177 5.81 19.52 -4.17
CA ILE A 177 5.80 18.06 -4.16
C ILE A 177 7.23 17.57 -3.99
N ASP A 178 7.55 16.99 -2.83
CA ASP A 178 8.89 16.46 -2.51
C ASP A 178 9.15 15.08 -3.14
N GLY A 179 8.13 14.44 -3.66
CA GLY A 179 8.22 13.15 -4.35
C GLY A 179 8.86 13.27 -5.72
N LEU A 180 9.59 12.25 -6.12
CA LEU A 180 10.27 12.13 -7.41
C LEU A 180 9.55 11.10 -8.31
N ASN A 181 9.55 11.34 -9.61
CA ASN A 181 9.01 10.36 -10.56
C ASN A 181 9.99 9.19 -10.73
N VAL A 182 9.61 8.03 -10.19
CA VAL A 182 10.38 6.78 -10.27
C VAL A 182 9.82 5.79 -11.32
N TRP A 183 8.95 6.25 -12.21
CA TRP A 183 8.35 5.42 -13.26
C TRP A 183 9.37 4.67 -14.14
N PRO A 184 10.51 5.29 -14.57
CA PRO A 184 11.55 4.57 -15.30
C PRO A 184 12.14 3.41 -14.52
N THR A 185 12.35 3.58 -13.20
CA THR A 185 12.86 2.54 -12.28
C THR A 185 11.88 1.38 -12.19
N LEU A 186 10.58 1.66 -12.00
CA LEU A 186 9.54 0.62 -11.94
C LEU A 186 9.43 -0.21 -13.23
N ARG A 187 9.75 0.39 -14.37
CA ARG A 187 9.78 -0.30 -15.67
C ARG A 187 11.08 -1.04 -15.95
N GLY A 188 12.01 -1.10 -15.00
CA GLY A 188 13.28 -1.79 -15.16
C GLY A 188 14.17 -1.20 -16.26
N LYS A 189 14.11 0.10 -16.52
CA LYS A 189 15.01 0.74 -17.49
C LYS A 189 16.41 0.79 -16.91
N GLU A 190 17.32 0.06 -17.55
CA GLU A 190 18.74 0.09 -17.21
C GLU A 190 19.40 1.42 -17.62
N GLY A 191 20.49 1.77 -16.92
CA GLY A 191 21.32 2.94 -17.24
C GLY A 191 20.70 4.30 -16.87
N ILE A 192 19.53 4.34 -16.27
CA ILE A 192 18.94 5.57 -15.75
C ILE A 192 19.33 5.69 -14.27
N PRO A 193 19.96 6.79 -13.84
CA PRO A 193 20.17 7.03 -12.41
C PRO A 193 18.86 6.94 -11.65
N HIS A 194 18.86 6.27 -10.50
CA HIS A 194 17.68 6.26 -9.63
C HIS A 194 17.32 7.71 -9.27
N ALA A 195 16.02 8.02 -9.36
CA ALA A 195 15.56 9.37 -9.13
C ALA A 195 15.87 9.85 -7.71
N ARG A 196 15.74 8.94 -6.72
CA ARG A 196 16.03 9.26 -5.31
C ARG A 196 17.42 8.76 -4.91
N GLN A 197 18.24 9.67 -4.41
CA GLN A 197 19.60 9.40 -3.92
C GLN A 197 19.64 9.35 -2.39
N ASP A 198 18.69 10.03 -1.74
CA ASP A 198 18.62 10.18 -0.29
C ASP A 198 17.18 10.21 0.21
N LEU A 199 17.01 9.89 1.48
CA LEU A 199 15.74 9.99 2.20
C LEU A 199 15.99 10.46 3.62
N LEU A 200 15.32 11.53 4.00
CA LEU A 200 15.40 12.11 5.34
C LEU A 200 14.31 11.53 6.23
N TYR A 201 14.69 11.15 7.44
CA TYR A 201 13.77 10.65 8.46
C TYR A 201 13.60 11.68 9.57
N TRP A 202 12.34 12.01 9.86
CA TRP A 202 11.95 12.97 10.89
C TRP A 202 11.07 12.29 11.92
N HIS A 203 11.28 12.61 13.18
CA HIS A 203 10.38 12.21 14.25
C HIS A 203 9.61 13.42 14.76
N GLY A 204 8.29 13.30 14.89
CA GLY A 204 7.44 14.40 15.32
C GLY A 204 7.83 14.89 16.72
N GLY A 205 8.33 16.11 16.85
CA GLY A 205 8.80 16.72 18.09
C GLY A 205 10.32 16.71 18.29
N ASP A 206 11.02 15.66 17.84
CA ASP A 206 12.47 15.53 18.03
C ASP A 206 13.30 16.00 16.81
N GLY A 207 12.63 16.34 15.73
CA GLY A 207 13.27 16.83 14.51
C GLY A 207 13.94 15.74 13.67
N PHE A 208 15.04 16.11 12.99
CA PHE A 208 15.78 15.22 12.10
C PHE A 208 16.41 14.06 12.86
N GLN A 209 16.23 12.85 12.38
CA GLN A 209 16.69 11.61 13.02
C GLN A 209 17.79 10.91 12.23
N ALA A 210 17.62 10.78 10.92
CA ALA A 210 18.54 10.03 10.08
C ALA A 210 18.43 10.44 8.61
N ILE A 211 19.48 10.11 7.86
CA ILE A 211 19.48 10.11 6.40
C ILE A 211 19.89 8.73 5.91
N ARG A 212 19.19 8.25 4.89
CA ARG A 212 19.61 7.13 4.07
C ARG A 212 20.16 7.66 2.75
N MET A 213 21.31 7.19 2.35
CA MET A 213 21.96 7.47 1.07
C MET A 213 22.19 6.18 0.30
#